data_e85f18aa2bc3b520a44f0156414470e3
#
_entry.id   e85f18aa2bc3b520a44f0156414470e3
#
_cell.length_a   1.000
_cell.length_b   1.000
_cell.length_c   1.000
_cell.angle_alpha   90.00
_cell.angle_beta   90.00
_cell.angle_gamma   90.00
#
_symmetry.space_group_name_H-M   'P 1'
#
loop_
_entity.id
_entity.type
_entity.pdbx_description
1 polymer ?
#
loop_
_entity_poly.entity_id
_entity_poly.type
_entity_poly.pdbx_seq_one_letter_code
_entity_poly.pdbx_strand_id
1 'polypeptide(L)'
;MEMRSKKELKTIEWDAEAAEKAGFEHFMMKEIHEQPKAVLDTLNSVLKDGKIDLSEVGLEEESIRNIQQIYIIACGSAYHVGMAAQYVIEDLAQIPVRVELASEFRYRKNGP
;
A
#
# COMPACT_ATOMS: atom_id res chain seq x y z
N MET A 1 4.94 15.34 -35.07
CA MET A 1 4.11 14.71 -34.05
C MET A 1 4.91 14.28 -32.81
N GLU A 2 6.02 13.57 -33.00
CA GLU A 2 6.84 13.12 -31.87
C GLU A 2 7.46 14.26 -31.04
N MET A 3 7.92 15.32 -31.70
CA MET A 3 8.49 16.46 -31.00
C MET A 3 7.46 17.21 -30.16
N ARG A 4 6.23 17.29 -30.66
CA ARG A 4 5.11 17.91 -29.93
C ARG A 4 4.74 17.08 -28.71
N SER A 5 4.70 15.75 -28.85
CA SER A 5 4.41 14.84 -27.76
C SER A 5 5.45 14.93 -26.65
N LYS A 6 6.73 15.04 -27.01
CA LYS A 6 7.81 15.19 -26.02
C LYS A 6 7.72 16.50 -25.24
N LYS A 7 7.35 17.60 -25.89
CA LYS A 7 7.13 18.88 -25.22
C LYS A 7 5.94 18.83 -24.25
N GLU A 8 4.86 18.24 -24.69
CA GLU A 8 3.68 18.10 -23.86
C GLU A 8 3.93 17.20 -22.65
N LEU A 9 4.67 16.11 -22.84
CA LEU A 9 5.05 15.22 -21.75
C LEU A 9 5.92 15.93 -20.70
N LYS A 10 6.91 16.72 -21.13
CA LYS A 10 7.74 17.48 -20.19
C LYS A 10 6.94 18.50 -19.39
N THR A 11 6.03 19.19 -20.03
CA THR A 11 5.17 20.18 -19.35
C THR A 11 4.26 19.48 -18.35
N ILE A 12 3.67 18.36 -18.75
CA ILE A 12 2.79 17.56 -17.86
C ILE A 12 3.56 17.02 -16.67
N GLU A 13 4.78 16.51 -16.88
CA GLU A 13 5.63 16.01 -15.79
C GLU A 13 5.96 17.11 -14.78
N TRP A 14 6.26 18.32 -15.26
CA TRP A 14 6.56 19.44 -14.41
C TRP A 14 5.36 19.86 -13.58
N ASP A 15 4.19 19.95 -14.20
CA ASP A 15 2.95 20.31 -13.51
C ASP A 15 2.55 19.21 -12.51
N ALA A 16 2.72 17.94 -12.88
CA ALA A 16 2.46 16.83 -12.00
C ALA A 16 3.40 16.84 -10.79
N GLU A 17 4.68 17.10 -11.02
CA GLU A 17 5.66 17.18 -9.94
C GLU A 17 5.34 18.33 -8.98
N ALA A 18 5.03 19.52 -9.51
CA ALA A 18 4.67 20.67 -8.71
C ALA A 18 3.39 20.42 -7.92
N ALA A 19 2.40 19.78 -8.54
CA ALA A 19 1.14 19.42 -7.87
C ALA A 19 1.37 18.36 -6.80
N GLU A 20 2.21 17.39 -7.07
CA GLU A 20 2.52 16.33 -6.11
C GLU A 20 3.25 16.88 -4.89
N LYS A 21 4.15 17.82 -5.07
CA LYS A 21 4.84 18.45 -3.94
C LYS A 21 3.93 19.34 -3.10
N ALA A 22 2.85 19.87 -3.70
CA ALA A 22 1.83 20.67 -3.00
C ALA A 22 2.41 21.73 -2.03
N GLY A 23 3.48 22.43 -2.47
CA GLY A 23 4.13 23.46 -1.67
C GLY A 23 5.21 22.95 -0.73
N PHE A 24 5.45 21.67 -0.65
CA PHE A 24 6.54 21.08 0.14
C PHE A 24 7.83 21.03 -0.69
N GLU A 25 8.95 21.30 -0.04
CA GLU A 25 10.26 21.30 -0.69
C GLU A 25 10.67 19.91 -1.18
N HIS A 26 10.31 18.87 -0.44
CA HIS A 26 10.66 17.48 -0.75
C HIS A 26 9.42 16.58 -0.73
N PHE A 27 9.41 15.60 -1.64
CA PHE A 27 8.32 14.61 -1.69
C PHE A 27 8.14 13.85 -0.38
N MET A 28 9.22 13.53 0.29
CA MET A 28 9.15 12.82 1.57
C MET A 28 8.38 13.63 2.63
N MET A 29 8.62 14.95 2.70
CA MET A 29 7.87 15.82 3.61
C MET A 29 6.39 15.84 3.28
N LYS A 30 6.08 15.92 2.00
CA LYS A 30 4.69 15.87 1.52
C LYS A 30 4.03 14.56 1.93
N GLU A 31 4.68 13.43 1.70
CA GLU A 31 4.16 12.11 2.04
C GLU A 31 3.90 11.97 3.55
N ILE A 32 4.82 12.47 4.38
CA ILE A 32 4.63 12.45 5.83
C ILE A 32 3.38 13.22 6.22
N HIS A 33 3.18 14.41 5.65
CA HIS A 33 2.02 15.25 5.97
C HIS A 33 0.71 14.66 5.43
N GLU A 34 0.79 13.84 4.39
CA GLU A 34 -0.40 13.19 3.81
C GLU A 34 -0.79 11.89 4.49
N GLN A 35 0.06 11.33 5.34
CA GLN A 35 -0.20 10.05 5.99
C GLN A 35 -1.55 9.98 6.72
N PRO A 36 -1.91 10.96 7.56
CA PRO A 36 -3.19 10.88 8.25
C PRO A 36 -4.38 10.76 7.31
N LYS A 37 -4.37 11.52 6.22
CA LYS A 37 -5.43 11.46 5.22
C LYS A 37 -5.41 10.14 4.46
N ALA A 38 -4.24 9.67 4.07
CA ALA A 38 -4.09 8.42 3.32
C ALA A 38 -4.60 7.23 4.15
N VAL A 39 -4.26 7.17 5.43
CA VAL A 39 -4.73 6.11 6.33
C VAL A 39 -6.25 6.17 6.48
N LEU A 40 -6.79 7.37 6.70
CA LEU A 40 -8.23 7.55 6.85
C LEU A 40 -8.99 7.17 5.59
N ASP A 41 -8.51 7.60 4.42
CA ASP A 41 -9.13 7.27 3.14
C ASP A 41 -9.12 5.77 2.88
N THR A 42 -8.01 5.11 3.20
CA THR A 42 -7.88 3.66 3.05
C THR A 42 -8.85 2.93 3.96
N LEU A 43 -8.92 3.33 5.22
CA LEU A 43 -9.85 2.72 6.17
C LEU A 43 -11.31 2.92 5.74
N ASN A 44 -11.66 4.15 5.34
CA ASN A 44 -13.03 4.46 4.95
C ASN A 44 -13.47 3.72 3.69
N SER A 45 -12.53 3.33 2.83
CA SER A 45 -12.86 2.57 1.62
C SER A 45 -13.42 1.18 1.93
N VAL A 46 -13.09 0.63 3.10
CA VAL A 46 -13.53 -0.72 3.51
C VAL A 46 -14.40 -0.72 4.74
N LEU A 47 -14.67 0.45 5.32
CA LEU A 47 -15.50 0.54 6.53
C LEU A 47 -16.95 0.79 6.13
N LYS A 48 -17.84 -0.13 6.48
CA LYS A 48 -19.28 -0.05 6.20
C LYS A 48 -20.05 -0.42 7.44
N ASP A 49 -20.93 0.47 7.87
CA ASP A 49 -21.79 0.26 9.05
C ASP A 49 -20.99 -0.12 10.31
N GLY A 50 -19.82 0.52 10.48
CA GLY A 50 -18.95 0.26 11.63
C GLY A 50 -18.15 -1.03 11.56
N LYS A 51 -18.17 -1.73 10.43
CA LYS A 51 -17.45 -2.99 10.23
C LYS A 51 -16.58 -2.94 9.00
N ILE A 52 -15.52 -3.70 9.01
CA ILE A 52 -14.63 -3.85 7.84
C ILE A 52 -15.30 -4.78 6.84
N ASP A 53 -15.46 -4.30 5.61
CA ASP A 53 -16.05 -5.05 4.51
C ASP A 53 -15.07 -5.09 3.34
N LEU A 54 -14.56 -6.26 3.05
CA LEU A 54 -13.59 -6.50 1.98
C LEU A 54 -14.22 -7.22 0.78
N SER A 55 -15.55 -7.24 0.69
CA SER A 55 -16.26 -7.94 -0.38
C SER A 55 -15.92 -7.39 -1.78
N GLU A 56 -15.63 -6.10 -1.90
CA GLU A 56 -15.27 -5.50 -3.18
C GLU A 56 -13.96 -6.05 -3.77
N VAL A 57 -13.07 -6.56 -2.93
CA VAL A 57 -11.85 -7.22 -3.39
C VAL A 57 -11.99 -8.74 -3.39
N GLY A 58 -13.21 -9.25 -3.28
CA GLY A 58 -13.49 -10.67 -3.35
C GLY A 58 -13.29 -11.43 -2.05
N LEU A 59 -13.15 -10.74 -0.93
CA LEU A 59 -12.99 -11.39 0.37
C LEU A 59 -14.29 -11.31 1.17
N GLU A 60 -15.00 -12.42 1.21
CA GLU A 60 -16.19 -12.57 2.04
C GLU A 60 -15.81 -13.01 3.46
N GLU A 61 -16.71 -12.83 4.40
CA GLU A 61 -16.47 -13.16 5.81
C GLU A 61 -16.01 -14.62 5.99
N GLU A 62 -16.64 -15.54 5.29
CA GLU A 62 -16.26 -16.95 5.36
C GLU A 62 -14.85 -17.19 4.84
N SER A 63 -14.49 -16.57 3.73
CA SER A 63 -13.13 -16.67 3.17
C SER A 63 -12.10 -16.13 4.15
N ILE A 64 -12.40 -15.01 4.80
CA ILE A 64 -11.50 -14.40 5.79
C ILE A 64 -11.29 -15.33 6.98
N ARG A 65 -12.34 -15.98 7.47
CA ARG A 65 -12.24 -16.93 8.57
C ARG A 65 -11.39 -18.14 8.24
N ASN A 66 -11.29 -18.48 6.96
CA ASN A 66 -10.53 -19.63 6.49
C ASN A 66 -9.09 -19.30 6.12
N ILE A 67 -8.66 -18.06 6.28
CA ILE A 67 -7.27 -17.67 6.02
C ILE A 67 -6.37 -18.37 7.04
N GLN A 68 -5.36 -19.07 6.53
CA GLN A 68 -4.41 -19.81 7.36
C GLN A 68 -3.05 -19.16 7.43
N GLN A 69 -2.76 -18.22 6.55
CA GLN A 69 -1.47 -17.53 6.51
C GLN A 69 -1.61 -16.20 5.79
N ILE A 70 -0.81 -15.22 6.21
CA ILE A 70 -0.73 -13.91 5.57
C ILE A 70 0.71 -13.66 5.13
N TYR A 71 0.87 -13.15 3.90
CA TYR A 71 2.14 -12.66 3.40
C TYR A 71 2.07 -11.16 3.22
N ILE A 72 3.05 -10.46 3.77
CA ILE A 72 3.21 -9.03 3.56
C ILE A 72 4.43 -8.85 2.67
N ILE A 73 4.23 -8.31 1.49
CA ILE A 73 5.28 -8.16 0.49
C ILE A 73 5.46 -6.68 0.22
N ALA A 74 6.63 -6.16 0.51
CA ALA A 74 6.90 -4.74 0.38
C ALA A 74 8.39 -4.45 0.30
N CYS A 75 8.74 -3.21 0.05
CA CYS A 75 10.12 -2.76 0.06
C CYS A 75 10.22 -1.39 0.75
N GLY A 76 11.44 -0.99 1.12
CA GLY A 76 11.66 0.29 1.78
C GLY A 76 10.98 0.39 3.13
N SER A 77 10.44 1.56 3.44
CA SER A 77 9.78 1.82 4.72
C SER A 77 8.53 0.97 4.92
N ALA A 78 7.82 0.66 3.83
CA ALA A 78 6.65 -0.22 3.89
C ALA A 78 7.03 -1.64 4.37
N TYR A 79 8.22 -2.12 4.00
CA TYR A 79 8.72 -3.41 4.48
C TYR A 79 8.93 -3.37 6.00
N HIS A 80 9.49 -2.29 6.52
CA HIS A 80 9.71 -2.14 7.97
C HIS A 80 8.40 -2.02 8.74
N VAL A 81 7.42 -1.33 8.18
CA VAL A 81 6.06 -1.28 8.76
C VAL A 81 5.44 -2.67 8.78
N GLY A 82 5.62 -3.45 7.72
CA GLY A 82 5.17 -4.83 7.65
C GLY A 82 5.77 -5.69 8.75
N MET A 83 7.06 -5.52 9.02
CA MET A 83 7.74 -6.24 10.10
C MET A 83 7.16 -5.90 11.47
N ALA A 84 6.86 -4.63 11.72
CA ALA A 84 6.21 -4.21 12.96
C ALA A 84 4.79 -4.76 13.07
N ALA A 85 4.05 -4.71 11.97
CA ALA A 85 2.66 -5.19 11.92
C ALA A 85 2.56 -6.72 12.08
N GLN A 86 3.58 -7.45 11.67
CA GLN A 86 3.61 -8.91 11.76
C GLN A 86 3.22 -9.42 13.14
N TYR A 87 3.84 -8.87 14.16
CA TYR A 87 3.61 -9.32 15.54
C TYR A 87 2.19 -9.00 16.01
N VAL A 88 1.69 -7.82 15.64
CA VAL A 88 0.33 -7.40 16.01
C VAL A 88 -0.70 -8.29 15.34
N ILE A 89 -0.53 -8.56 14.05
CA ILE A 89 -1.48 -9.38 13.29
C ILE A 89 -1.45 -10.82 13.79
N GLU A 90 -0.27 -11.39 14.04
CA GLU A 90 -0.16 -12.73 14.58
C GLU A 90 -0.84 -12.86 15.94
N ASP A 91 -0.69 -11.84 16.78
CA ASP A 91 -1.31 -11.83 18.10
C ASP A 91 -2.84 -11.73 18.02
N LEU A 92 -3.35 -10.83 17.19
CA LEU A 92 -4.78 -10.60 17.07
C LEU A 92 -5.51 -11.70 16.30
N ALA A 93 -4.92 -12.15 15.20
CA ALA A 93 -5.58 -13.12 14.31
C ALA A 93 -5.21 -14.57 14.60
N GLN A 94 -4.14 -14.81 15.36
CA GLN A 94 -3.66 -16.16 15.71
C GLN A 94 -3.34 -17.00 14.47
N ILE A 95 -2.80 -16.35 13.44
CA ILE A 95 -2.34 -17.03 12.21
C ILE A 95 -0.94 -16.57 11.87
N PRO A 96 -0.13 -17.40 11.17
CA PRO A 96 1.23 -17.01 10.79
C PRO A 96 1.24 -15.86 9.80
N VAL A 97 2.18 -14.93 9.98
CA VAL A 97 2.40 -13.81 9.08
C VAL A 97 3.85 -13.81 8.67
N ARG A 98 4.11 -13.79 7.35
CA ARG A 98 5.46 -13.67 6.81
C ARG A 98 5.62 -12.33 6.13
N VAL A 99 6.78 -11.72 6.34
CA VAL A 99 7.12 -10.44 5.71
C VAL A 99 8.31 -10.67 4.79
N GLU A 100 8.14 -10.35 3.52
CA GLU A 100 9.13 -10.61 2.48
C GLU A 100 9.46 -9.33 1.73
N LEU A 101 10.73 -9.18 1.32
CA LEU A 101 11.11 -8.12 0.41
C LEU A 101 10.53 -8.40 -0.97
N ALA A 102 9.88 -7.41 -1.56
CA ALA A 102 9.25 -7.56 -2.88
C ALA A 102 10.26 -7.98 -3.95
N SER A 103 11.49 -7.44 -3.87
CA SER A 103 12.54 -7.76 -4.82
C SER A 103 12.99 -9.22 -4.73
N GLU A 104 12.97 -9.80 -3.54
CA GLU A 104 13.35 -11.21 -3.34
C GLU A 104 12.18 -12.16 -3.59
N PHE A 105 10.98 -11.80 -3.17
CA PHE A 105 9.78 -12.60 -3.37
C PHE A 105 9.54 -12.93 -4.83
N ARG A 106 9.77 -11.97 -5.69
CA ARG A 106 9.62 -12.08 -7.13
C ARG A 106 10.40 -13.25 -7.74
N TYR A 107 11.54 -13.63 -7.12
CA TYR A 107 12.42 -14.70 -7.61
C TYR A 107 12.25 -16.02 -6.90
N ARG A 108 11.35 -16.10 -5.94
CA ARG A 108 11.10 -17.35 -5.23
C ARG A 108 10.30 -18.32 -6.12
N LYS A 109 10.79 -19.53 -6.24
CA LYS A 109 10.12 -20.57 -7.02
C LYS A 109 8.88 -21.12 -6.32
N ASN A 110 8.88 -21.10 -4.99
CA ASN A 110 7.80 -21.62 -4.16
C ASN A 110 7.11 -20.47 -3.46
N GLY A 111 6.42 -19.62 -4.23
CA GLY A 111 5.61 -18.55 -3.69
C GLY A 111 4.43 -19.07 -2.86
N PRO A 112 3.65 -18.19 -2.31
CA PRO A 112 2.52 -18.58 -1.46
C PRO A 112 1.50 -19.43 -2.17
#